data_41002520708d1a93a5010377d2d50941
#
_entry.id   41002520708d1a93a5010377d2d50941
#
_cell.length_a   1.000
_cell.length_b   1.000
_cell.length_c   1.000
_cell.angle_alpha   90.00
_cell.angle_beta   90.00
_cell.angle_gamma   90.00
#
_symmetry.space_group_name_H-M   'P 1'
#
loop_
_entity.id
_entity.type
_entity.pdbx_description
1 polymer ?
#
loop_
_entity_poly.entity_id
_entity_poly.type
_entity_poly.pdbx_seq_one_letter_code
_entity_poly.pdbx_strand_id
1 'polypeptide(L)'
;MTGRFVVLEGADGTGKSTQVARLAAWVRSAGGTAVETREPGGTPDGARIRAVLLDGTGPLDARAEALLMAADRAQALAELVRPALARGEWVISDRHVPSSLVYQGVGRDLGVDEVARINAWATAGTTPDLVVVLDLPDDVADARRAARDGGDDRMERESAAFHARVRTAYRDLARAEGWALLDAGGTADEVGTRLVELVEARLGRPSPP
;
A
#
# COMPACT_ATOMS: atom_id res chain seq x y z
N MET A 1 -6.43 -5.03 -24.15
CA MET A 1 -6.19 -5.82 -22.91
C MET A 1 -6.65 -4.94 -21.74
N THR A 2 -7.16 -5.51 -20.66
CA THR A 2 -7.52 -4.76 -19.46
C THR A 2 -6.25 -4.48 -18.66
N GLY A 3 -6.09 -3.25 -18.16
CA GLY A 3 -5.01 -2.90 -17.23
C GLY A 3 -5.01 -3.77 -15.97
N ARG A 4 -3.93 -3.76 -15.21
CA ARG A 4 -3.79 -4.50 -13.95
C ARG A 4 -3.53 -3.56 -12.79
N PHE A 5 -4.19 -3.79 -11.68
CA PHE A 5 -3.99 -3.03 -10.45
C PHE A 5 -3.37 -3.91 -9.37
N VAL A 6 -2.09 -3.67 -9.06
CA VAL A 6 -1.32 -4.38 -8.04
C VAL A 6 -1.03 -3.44 -6.87
N VAL A 7 -1.26 -3.90 -5.66
CA VAL A 7 -1.05 -3.13 -4.43
C VAL A 7 -0.03 -3.83 -3.56
N LEU A 8 1.02 -3.11 -3.18
CA LEU A 8 2.00 -3.57 -2.20
C LEU A 8 1.67 -2.99 -0.83
N GLU A 9 1.53 -3.87 0.14
CA GLU A 9 1.15 -3.59 1.52
C GLU A 9 2.20 -4.08 2.51
N GLY A 10 2.00 -3.79 3.77
CA GLY A 10 2.89 -4.20 4.86
C GLY A 10 3.29 -3.05 5.76
N ALA A 11 3.87 -3.35 6.90
CA ALA A 11 4.34 -2.37 7.88
C ALA A 11 5.45 -1.47 7.33
N ASP A 12 5.79 -0.42 8.06
CA ASP A 12 6.88 0.46 7.68
C ASP A 12 8.23 -0.27 7.76
N GLY A 13 9.15 0.07 6.85
CA GLY A 13 10.46 -0.60 6.75
C GLY A 13 10.48 -1.90 5.94
N THR A 14 9.33 -2.41 5.44
CA THR A 14 9.29 -3.67 4.65
C THR A 14 9.80 -3.53 3.22
N GLY A 15 10.11 -2.32 2.75
CA GLY A 15 10.70 -2.09 1.42
C GLY A 15 9.69 -1.88 0.30
N LYS A 16 8.41 -1.60 0.60
CA LYS A 16 7.35 -1.41 -0.40
C LYS A 16 7.73 -0.51 -1.57
N SER A 17 8.17 0.71 -1.31
CA SER A 17 8.47 1.70 -2.35
C SER A 17 9.59 1.22 -3.29
N THR A 18 10.60 0.52 -2.76
CA THR A 18 11.65 -0.12 -3.56
C THR A 18 11.06 -1.19 -4.47
N GLN A 19 10.16 -2.01 -3.95
CA GLN A 19 9.55 -3.09 -4.71
C GLN A 19 8.51 -2.59 -5.72
N VAL A 20 7.81 -1.48 -5.46
CA VAL A 20 6.96 -0.80 -6.45
C VAL A 20 7.79 -0.42 -7.68
N ALA A 21 8.92 0.27 -7.48
CA ALA A 21 9.80 0.68 -8.58
C ALA A 21 10.37 -0.52 -9.37
N ARG A 22 10.75 -1.60 -8.67
CA ARG A 22 11.26 -2.82 -9.30
C ARG A 22 10.19 -3.55 -10.12
N LEU A 23 8.99 -3.69 -9.56
CA LEU A 23 7.88 -4.31 -10.28
C LEU A 23 7.49 -3.50 -11.52
N ALA A 24 7.48 -2.17 -11.42
CA ALA A 24 7.24 -1.29 -12.54
C ALA A 24 8.32 -1.43 -13.63
N ALA A 25 9.58 -1.53 -13.23
CA ALA A 25 10.69 -1.78 -14.16
C ALA A 25 10.55 -3.14 -14.87
N TRP A 26 10.13 -4.19 -14.16
CA TRP A 26 9.84 -5.48 -14.76
C TRP A 26 8.69 -5.41 -15.77
N VAL A 27 7.59 -4.74 -15.45
CA VAL A 27 6.47 -4.54 -16.39
C VAL A 27 6.96 -3.87 -17.67
N ARG A 28 7.76 -2.79 -17.55
CA ARG A 28 8.32 -2.06 -18.70
C ARG A 28 9.28 -2.92 -19.50
N SER A 29 10.13 -3.71 -18.86
CA SER A 29 11.06 -4.62 -19.55
C SER A 29 10.36 -5.72 -20.32
N ALA A 30 9.16 -6.11 -19.93
CA ALA A 30 8.31 -7.06 -20.62
C ALA A 30 7.46 -6.41 -21.74
N GLY A 31 7.64 -5.10 -22.01
CA GLY A 31 6.94 -4.35 -23.06
C GLY A 31 5.61 -3.72 -22.62
N GLY A 32 5.23 -3.87 -21.35
CA GLY A 32 4.04 -3.21 -20.79
C GLY A 32 4.27 -1.77 -20.37
N THR A 33 3.20 -1.05 -20.10
CA THR A 33 3.24 0.29 -19.49
C THR A 33 2.86 0.20 -18.01
N ALA A 34 3.63 0.87 -17.14
CA ALA A 34 3.42 0.88 -15.71
C ALA A 34 3.33 2.30 -15.16
N VAL A 35 2.31 2.53 -14.33
CA VAL A 35 2.11 3.72 -13.51
C VAL A 35 2.39 3.36 -12.06
N GLU A 36 3.30 4.10 -11.43
CA GLU A 36 3.64 3.97 -10.03
C GLU A 36 2.89 5.02 -9.22
N THR A 37 2.30 4.61 -8.09
CA THR A 37 1.62 5.53 -7.19
C THR A 37 1.80 5.10 -5.73
N ARG A 38 1.31 5.93 -4.82
CA ARG A 38 1.31 5.66 -3.37
C ARG A 38 0.11 6.30 -2.71
N GLU A 39 -0.31 5.75 -1.59
CA GLU A 39 -1.34 6.34 -0.74
C GLU A 39 -0.84 6.47 0.72
N PRO A 40 -0.99 7.67 1.32
CA PRO A 40 -1.51 8.88 0.70
C PRO A 40 -0.47 9.62 -0.13
N GLY A 41 -0.93 10.43 -1.11
CA GLY A 41 -0.10 11.41 -1.78
C GLY A 41 0.30 11.10 -3.22
N GLY A 42 -0.46 10.26 -3.93
CA GLY A 42 -0.21 9.90 -5.33
C GLY A 42 -0.58 10.98 -6.36
N THR A 43 -1.34 11.99 -5.97
CA THR A 43 -1.77 13.10 -6.83
C THR A 43 -1.38 14.45 -6.21
N PRO A 44 -1.45 15.57 -6.97
CA PRO A 44 -1.17 16.89 -6.41
C PRO A 44 -2.05 17.25 -5.21
N ASP A 45 -3.35 16.95 -5.26
CA ASP A 45 -4.26 17.17 -4.13
C ASP A 45 -4.05 16.13 -3.03
N GLY A 46 -3.75 14.90 -3.39
CA GLY A 46 -3.33 13.86 -2.46
C GLY A 46 -2.07 14.24 -1.67
N ALA A 47 -1.10 14.91 -2.30
CA ALA A 47 0.10 15.40 -1.62
C ALA A 47 -0.25 16.44 -0.52
N ARG A 48 -1.27 17.29 -0.73
CA ARG A 48 -1.77 18.22 0.29
C ARG A 48 -2.44 17.47 1.44
N ILE A 49 -3.24 16.46 1.13
CA ILE A 49 -3.87 15.59 2.14
C ILE A 49 -2.78 14.86 2.94
N ARG A 50 -1.76 14.33 2.26
CA ARG A 50 -0.61 13.69 2.91
C ARG A 50 0.08 14.63 3.91
N ALA A 51 0.30 15.89 3.55
CA ALA A 51 0.91 16.87 4.44
C ALA A 51 0.06 17.07 5.71
N VAL A 52 -1.27 17.16 5.59
CA VAL A 52 -2.17 17.22 6.77
C VAL A 52 -2.06 15.96 7.63
N LEU A 53 -1.99 14.78 7.00
CA LEU A 53 -1.95 13.49 7.67
C LEU A 53 -0.63 13.24 8.41
N LEU A 54 0.52 13.62 7.82
CA LEU A 54 1.83 13.18 8.26
C LEU A 54 2.70 14.28 8.89
N ASP A 55 2.60 15.52 8.38
CA ASP A 55 3.48 16.62 8.79
C ASP A 55 2.93 17.42 9.98
N GLY A 56 1.68 17.18 10.38
CA GLY A 56 1.05 17.87 11.49
C GLY A 56 1.72 17.59 12.83
N THR A 57 1.86 18.63 13.65
CA THR A 57 2.45 18.54 15.00
C THR A 57 1.43 18.26 16.10
N GLY A 58 0.13 18.41 15.78
CA GLY A 58 -0.97 18.20 16.72
C GLY A 58 -1.64 16.82 16.59
N PRO A 59 -2.44 16.47 17.59
CA PRO A 59 -3.24 15.24 17.51
C PRO A 59 -4.29 15.38 16.40
N LEU A 60 -4.43 14.36 15.57
CA LEU A 60 -5.50 14.23 14.59
C LEU A 60 -6.51 13.20 15.11
N ASP A 61 -7.79 13.55 15.12
CA ASP A 61 -8.84 12.61 15.49
C ASP A 61 -8.83 11.40 14.55
N ALA A 62 -9.04 10.20 15.11
CA ALA A 62 -8.93 8.95 14.36
C ALA A 62 -9.92 8.85 13.19
N ARG A 63 -11.13 9.39 13.34
CA ARG A 63 -12.12 9.43 12.25
C ARG A 63 -11.73 10.44 11.18
N ALA A 64 -11.19 11.61 11.58
CA ALA A 64 -10.65 12.59 10.64
C ALA A 64 -9.48 11.98 9.82
N GLU A 65 -8.58 11.22 10.48
CA GLU A 65 -7.52 10.47 9.81
C GLU A 65 -8.08 9.50 8.77
N ALA A 66 -9.06 8.68 9.15
CA ALA A 66 -9.68 7.70 8.26
C ALA A 66 -10.39 8.36 7.06
N LEU A 67 -11.10 9.47 7.29
CA LEU A 67 -11.77 10.22 6.22
C LEU A 67 -10.79 10.88 5.26
N LEU A 68 -9.67 11.42 5.75
CA LEU A 68 -8.62 11.98 4.90
C LEU A 68 -7.92 10.91 4.06
N MET A 69 -7.65 9.72 4.63
CA MET A 69 -7.13 8.58 3.87
C MET A 69 -8.09 8.13 2.77
N ALA A 70 -9.39 8.10 3.06
CA ALA A 70 -10.41 7.76 2.08
C ALA A 70 -10.56 8.84 0.98
N ALA A 71 -10.43 10.12 1.34
CA ALA A 71 -10.47 11.23 0.39
C ALA A 71 -9.28 11.21 -0.57
N ASP A 72 -8.06 10.99 -0.06
CA ASP A 72 -6.85 10.81 -0.88
C ASP A 72 -7.04 9.65 -1.87
N ARG A 73 -7.53 8.52 -1.39
CA ARG A 73 -7.81 7.32 -2.20
C ARG A 73 -8.81 7.59 -3.31
N ALA A 74 -9.92 8.25 -3.00
CA ALA A 74 -10.94 8.60 -3.98
C ALA A 74 -10.36 9.48 -5.09
N GLN A 75 -9.52 10.47 -4.74
CA GLN A 75 -8.83 11.34 -5.70
C GLN A 75 -7.84 10.55 -6.56
N ALA A 76 -6.99 9.71 -5.95
CA ALA A 76 -6.02 8.89 -6.68
C ALA A 76 -6.69 7.93 -7.67
N LEU A 77 -7.79 7.32 -7.28
CA LEU A 77 -8.57 6.44 -8.15
C LEU A 77 -9.18 7.20 -9.34
N ALA A 78 -9.72 8.39 -9.11
CA ALA A 78 -10.38 9.18 -10.15
C ALA A 78 -9.37 9.76 -11.15
N GLU A 79 -8.27 10.31 -10.66
CA GLU A 79 -7.32 11.08 -11.47
C GLU A 79 -6.27 10.20 -12.14
N LEU A 80 -5.84 9.10 -11.49
CA LEU A 80 -4.69 8.32 -11.90
C LEU A 80 -5.04 6.86 -12.20
N VAL A 81 -5.63 6.13 -11.24
CA VAL A 81 -5.74 4.67 -11.34
C VAL A 81 -6.72 4.25 -12.44
N ARG A 82 -7.97 4.72 -12.38
CA ARG A 82 -9.00 4.35 -13.38
C ARG A 82 -8.63 4.75 -14.80
N PRO A 83 -8.10 5.96 -15.06
CA PRO A 83 -7.65 6.33 -16.42
C PRO A 83 -6.52 5.45 -16.92
N ALA A 84 -5.54 5.07 -16.07
CA ALA A 84 -4.45 4.20 -16.45
C ALA A 84 -4.95 2.78 -16.78
N LEU A 85 -5.82 2.22 -15.94
CA LEU A 85 -6.44 0.91 -16.18
C LEU A 85 -7.26 0.89 -17.48
N ALA A 86 -7.98 1.98 -17.78
CA ALA A 86 -8.74 2.10 -19.02
C ALA A 86 -7.86 2.12 -20.28
N ARG A 87 -6.59 2.59 -20.16
CA ARG A 87 -5.59 2.53 -21.23
C ARG A 87 -4.88 1.18 -21.33
N GLY A 88 -5.22 0.20 -20.47
CA GLY A 88 -4.57 -1.10 -20.43
C GLY A 88 -3.22 -1.11 -19.68
N GLU A 89 -2.92 -0.07 -18.92
CA GLU A 89 -1.67 0.06 -18.18
C GLU A 89 -1.71 -0.70 -16.85
N TRP A 90 -0.55 -1.11 -16.36
CA TRP A 90 -0.39 -1.63 -15.01
C TRP A 90 -0.28 -0.47 -14.03
N VAL A 91 -1.06 -0.50 -12.97
CA VAL A 91 -0.94 0.43 -11.84
C VAL A 91 -0.36 -0.33 -10.67
N ILE A 92 0.74 0.18 -10.10
CA ILE A 92 1.42 -0.41 -8.95
C ILE A 92 1.41 0.63 -7.83
N SER A 93 0.68 0.32 -6.76
CA SER A 93 0.51 1.24 -5.62
C SER A 93 1.25 0.77 -4.38
N ASP A 94 1.99 1.70 -3.75
CA ASP A 94 2.44 1.58 -2.38
C ASP A 94 1.27 1.95 -1.46
N ARG A 95 0.59 0.95 -0.91
CA ARG A 95 -0.62 1.02 -0.08
C ARG A 95 -1.92 1.28 -0.85
N HIS A 96 -3.02 0.84 -0.23
CA HIS A 96 -4.40 1.07 -0.64
C HIS A 96 -5.36 0.78 0.55
N VAL A 97 -6.55 0.26 0.27
CA VAL A 97 -7.57 -0.08 1.29
C VAL A 97 -7.03 -0.91 2.46
N PRO A 98 -6.21 -1.98 2.24
CA PRO A 98 -5.70 -2.78 3.35
C PRO A 98 -4.97 -1.96 4.42
N SER A 99 -4.19 -0.94 4.02
CA SER A 99 -3.57 -0.02 4.98
C SER A 99 -4.58 0.66 5.89
N SER A 100 -5.72 1.11 5.36
CA SER A 100 -6.76 1.74 6.19
C SER A 100 -7.42 0.76 7.15
N LEU A 101 -7.70 -0.48 6.71
CA LEU A 101 -8.26 -1.53 7.58
C LEU A 101 -7.33 -1.84 8.74
N VAL A 102 -6.02 -1.90 8.47
CA VAL A 102 -4.99 -2.19 9.46
C VAL A 102 -4.75 -1.00 10.40
N TYR A 103 -4.43 0.18 9.85
CA TYR A 103 -4.03 1.33 10.66
C TYR A 103 -5.22 2.00 11.35
N GLN A 104 -6.29 2.32 10.62
CA GLN A 104 -7.44 3.00 11.20
C GLN A 104 -8.41 2.01 11.82
N GLY A 105 -8.67 0.87 11.16
CA GLY A 105 -9.60 -0.16 11.66
C GLY A 105 -9.11 -0.80 12.95
N VAL A 106 -7.91 -1.39 12.91
CA VAL A 106 -7.31 -2.11 14.06
C VAL A 106 -6.44 -1.18 14.91
N GLY A 107 -5.52 -0.45 14.28
CA GLY A 107 -4.55 0.40 14.98
C GLY A 107 -5.20 1.50 15.81
N ARG A 108 -6.17 2.23 15.24
CA ARG A 108 -6.95 3.30 15.89
C ARG A 108 -8.24 2.81 16.55
N ASP A 109 -8.50 1.50 16.52
CA ASP A 109 -9.69 0.89 17.15
C ASP A 109 -11.04 1.47 16.62
N LEU A 110 -11.08 1.87 15.35
CA LEU A 110 -12.34 2.32 14.72
C LEU A 110 -13.25 1.16 14.28
N GLY A 111 -12.73 -0.07 14.27
CA GLY A 111 -13.40 -1.23 13.72
C GLY A 111 -13.17 -1.41 12.21
N VAL A 112 -12.82 -2.65 11.84
CA VAL A 112 -12.50 -2.99 10.44
C VAL A 112 -13.71 -2.75 9.52
N ASP A 113 -14.91 -3.15 9.95
CA ASP A 113 -16.14 -3.00 9.16
C ASP A 113 -16.52 -1.56 8.91
N GLU A 114 -16.33 -0.66 9.89
CA GLU A 114 -16.62 0.77 9.73
C GLU A 114 -15.68 1.39 8.71
N VAL A 115 -14.38 1.08 8.82
CA VAL A 115 -13.37 1.58 7.89
C VAL A 115 -13.58 0.97 6.50
N ALA A 116 -13.98 -0.29 6.39
CA ALA A 116 -14.32 -0.93 5.13
C ALA A 116 -15.48 -0.21 4.41
N ARG A 117 -16.55 0.19 5.14
CA ARG A 117 -17.69 0.93 4.57
C ARG A 117 -17.28 2.29 3.99
N ILE A 118 -16.45 3.05 4.72
CA ILE A 118 -15.92 4.34 4.23
C ILE A 118 -15.12 4.12 2.95
N ASN A 119 -14.28 3.10 2.93
CA ASN A 119 -13.44 2.78 1.77
C ASN A 119 -14.23 2.21 0.59
N ALA A 120 -15.28 1.44 0.82
CA ALA A 120 -16.17 0.97 -0.25
C ALA A 120 -16.81 2.14 -0.99
N TRP A 121 -17.23 3.18 -0.26
CA TRP A 121 -17.75 4.40 -0.88
C TRP A 121 -16.66 5.16 -1.64
N ALA A 122 -15.46 5.31 -1.07
CA ALA A 122 -14.35 6.03 -1.69
C ALA A 122 -13.83 5.33 -2.96
N THR A 123 -13.78 4.01 -2.97
CA THR A 123 -13.30 3.23 -4.12
C THR A 123 -14.31 3.10 -5.24
N ALA A 124 -15.61 3.28 -4.94
CA ALA A 124 -16.70 3.13 -5.91
C ALA A 124 -16.55 1.83 -6.75
N GLY A 125 -16.23 0.72 -6.09
CA GLY A 125 -16.10 -0.60 -6.70
C GLY A 125 -14.78 -0.89 -7.42
N THR A 126 -13.82 0.05 -7.42
CA THR A 126 -12.47 -0.25 -7.95
C THR A 126 -11.69 -1.08 -6.95
N THR A 127 -11.31 -2.30 -7.33
CA THR A 127 -10.55 -3.24 -6.48
C THR A 127 -9.24 -3.63 -7.15
N PRO A 128 -8.17 -3.89 -6.39
CA PRO A 128 -6.93 -4.44 -6.93
C PRO A 128 -7.15 -5.85 -7.51
N ASP A 129 -6.45 -6.17 -8.60
CA ASP A 129 -6.32 -7.54 -9.11
C ASP A 129 -5.47 -8.42 -8.18
N LEU A 130 -4.50 -7.79 -7.47
CA LEU A 130 -3.62 -8.48 -6.53
C LEU A 130 -3.19 -7.53 -5.40
N VAL A 131 -3.33 -8.02 -4.17
CA VAL A 131 -2.74 -7.40 -2.97
C VAL A 131 -1.61 -8.30 -2.49
N VAL A 132 -0.41 -7.73 -2.31
CA VAL A 132 0.76 -8.41 -1.79
C VAL A 132 1.21 -7.72 -0.51
N VAL A 133 1.16 -8.44 0.61
CA VAL A 133 1.65 -7.96 1.89
C VAL A 133 3.10 -8.41 2.05
N LEU A 134 4.02 -7.46 2.09
CA LEU A 134 5.43 -7.69 2.41
C LEU A 134 5.55 -7.89 3.92
N ASP A 135 5.89 -9.09 4.33
CA ASP A 135 6.02 -9.46 5.75
C ASP A 135 7.48 -9.66 6.15
N LEU A 136 7.81 -9.21 7.34
CA LEU A 136 9.12 -9.36 7.96
C LEU A 136 8.97 -9.85 9.40
N PRO A 137 9.95 -10.60 9.94
CA PRO A 137 10.09 -10.75 11.38
C PRO A 137 10.10 -9.39 12.09
N ASP A 138 9.47 -9.32 13.25
CA ASP A 138 9.21 -8.05 13.94
C ASP A 138 10.50 -7.31 14.31
N ASP A 139 11.53 -8.04 14.75
CA ASP A 139 12.86 -7.52 15.06
C ASP A 139 13.57 -6.93 13.82
N VAL A 140 13.44 -7.58 12.67
CA VAL A 140 14.02 -7.08 11.41
C VAL A 140 13.30 -5.83 10.94
N ALA A 141 11.97 -5.78 11.04
CA ALA A 141 11.19 -4.61 10.67
C ALA A 141 11.54 -3.41 11.57
N ASP A 142 11.66 -3.62 12.87
CA ASP A 142 12.04 -2.59 13.83
C ASP A 142 13.48 -2.09 13.60
N ALA A 143 14.43 -2.98 13.32
CA ALA A 143 15.80 -2.61 12.98
C ALA A 143 15.88 -1.78 11.70
N ARG A 144 15.15 -2.16 10.63
CA ARG A 144 15.11 -1.42 9.37
C ARG A 144 14.46 -0.04 9.54
N ARG A 145 13.41 0.06 10.36
CA ARG A 145 12.78 1.35 10.67
C ARG A 145 13.75 2.26 11.41
N ALA A 146 14.42 1.77 12.44
CA ALA A 146 15.39 2.54 13.22
C ALA A 146 16.62 3.00 12.41
N ALA A 147 16.99 2.28 11.35
CA ALA A 147 18.13 2.59 10.49
C ALA A 147 17.80 3.59 9.36
N ARG A 148 16.56 4.07 9.24
CA ARG A 148 16.18 5.04 8.19
C ARG A 148 16.66 6.44 8.56
N ASP A 149 17.37 7.07 7.62
CA ASP A 149 17.67 8.50 7.67
C ASP A 149 16.41 9.31 7.33
N GLY A 150 16.00 10.17 8.25
CA GLY A 150 14.82 11.03 8.11
C GLY A 150 14.01 11.05 9.40
N GLY A 151 13.42 12.19 9.74
CA GLY A 151 12.56 12.28 10.92
C GLY A 151 11.33 11.41 10.77
N ASP A 152 10.89 10.78 11.86
CA ASP A 152 9.64 10.02 11.90
C ASP A 152 8.45 10.92 11.57
N ASP A 153 7.59 10.47 10.69
CA ASP A 153 6.29 11.09 10.46
C ASP A 153 5.32 10.82 11.64
N ARG A 154 4.12 11.40 11.61
CA ARG A 154 3.15 11.23 12.69
C ARG A 154 2.77 9.76 12.95
N MET A 155 2.70 8.94 11.92
CA MET A 155 2.37 7.51 12.05
C MET A 155 3.57 6.70 12.54
N GLU A 156 4.76 7.04 12.10
CA GLU A 156 6.00 6.39 12.52
C GLU A 156 6.35 6.68 13.99
N ARG A 157 5.89 7.83 14.53
CA ARG A 157 6.03 8.19 15.96
C ARG A 157 5.12 7.41 16.91
N GLU A 158 4.23 6.58 16.40
CA GLU A 158 3.35 5.74 17.23
C GLU A 158 4.15 4.75 18.09
N SER A 159 3.52 4.26 19.16
CA SER A 159 4.15 3.33 20.10
C SER A 159 4.55 2.00 19.47
N ALA A 160 5.54 1.33 20.05
CA ALA A 160 5.92 -0.03 19.65
C ALA A 160 4.73 -1.01 19.71
N ALA A 161 3.83 -0.84 20.68
CA ALA A 161 2.61 -1.64 20.79
C ALA A 161 1.65 -1.40 19.62
N PHE A 162 1.55 -0.16 19.12
CA PHE A 162 0.77 0.15 17.92
C PHE A 162 1.35 -0.56 16.69
N HIS A 163 2.65 -0.46 16.47
CA HIS A 163 3.32 -1.12 15.34
C HIS A 163 3.22 -2.64 15.41
N ALA A 164 3.30 -3.25 16.58
CA ALA A 164 3.09 -4.68 16.76
C ALA A 164 1.65 -5.10 16.39
N ARG A 165 0.63 -4.33 16.82
CA ARG A 165 -0.76 -4.56 16.40
C ARG A 165 -0.93 -4.45 14.89
N VAL A 166 -0.32 -3.45 14.25
CA VAL A 166 -0.35 -3.25 12.80
C VAL A 166 0.22 -4.47 12.07
N ARG A 167 1.38 -4.99 12.48
CA ARG A 167 2.00 -6.17 11.87
C ARG A 167 1.12 -7.42 12.01
N THR A 168 0.60 -7.65 13.21
CA THR A 168 -0.33 -8.77 13.45
C THR A 168 -1.57 -8.64 12.59
N ALA A 169 -2.19 -7.45 12.53
CA ALA A 169 -3.38 -7.20 11.74
C ALA A 169 -3.16 -7.44 10.24
N TYR A 170 -2.00 -7.07 9.67
CA TYR A 170 -1.68 -7.39 8.28
C TYR A 170 -1.67 -8.89 8.02
N ARG A 171 -1.03 -9.68 8.90
CA ARG A 171 -0.98 -11.15 8.77
C ARG A 171 -2.36 -11.79 8.89
N ASP A 172 -3.17 -11.31 9.82
CA ASP A 172 -4.49 -11.87 10.09
C ASP A 172 -5.48 -11.51 8.98
N LEU A 173 -5.53 -10.25 8.57
CA LEU A 173 -6.38 -9.81 7.46
C LEU A 173 -5.93 -10.42 6.13
N ALA A 174 -4.62 -10.58 5.88
CA ALA A 174 -4.15 -11.26 4.68
C ALA A 174 -4.67 -12.69 4.58
N ARG A 175 -4.69 -13.43 5.70
CA ARG A 175 -5.26 -14.79 5.73
C ARG A 175 -6.77 -14.80 5.54
N ALA A 176 -7.48 -13.85 6.16
CA ALA A 176 -8.94 -13.77 6.08
C ALA A 176 -9.43 -13.35 4.69
N GLU A 177 -8.75 -12.40 4.06
CA GLU A 177 -9.12 -11.79 2.78
C GLU A 177 -8.45 -12.47 1.56
N GLY A 178 -7.57 -13.45 1.80
CA GLY A 178 -6.83 -14.15 0.73
C GLY A 178 -5.74 -13.30 0.06
N TRP A 179 -5.22 -12.26 0.71
CA TRP A 179 -4.09 -11.50 0.18
C TRP A 179 -2.81 -12.34 0.21
N ALA A 180 -1.94 -12.11 -0.74
CA ALA A 180 -0.68 -12.83 -0.80
C ALA A 180 0.29 -12.30 0.27
N LEU A 181 0.81 -13.19 1.12
CA LEU A 181 1.91 -12.88 2.03
C LEU A 181 3.23 -13.22 1.33
N LEU A 182 4.15 -12.26 1.25
CA LEU A 182 5.48 -12.41 0.68
C LEU A 182 6.53 -12.14 1.76
N ASP A 183 7.43 -13.10 1.96
CA ASP A 183 8.62 -12.88 2.79
C ASP A 183 9.50 -11.77 2.20
N ALA A 184 9.63 -10.67 2.93
CA ALA A 184 10.44 -9.51 2.59
C ALA A 184 11.86 -9.54 3.21
N GLY A 185 12.27 -10.70 3.74
CA GLY A 185 13.63 -10.96 4.21
C GLY A 185 14.62 -11.09 3.04
N GLY A 186 15.88 -10.76 3.32
CA GLY A 186 16.95 -10.77 2.33
C GLY A 186 17.19 -9.41 1.67
N THR A 187 17.91 -9.43 0.55
CA THR A 187 18.23 -8.26 -0.26
C THR A 187 17.02 -7.78 -1.06
N ALA A 188 17.05 -6.52 -1.49
CA ALA A 188 16.00 -5.97 -2.33
C ALA A 188 15.83 -6.74 -3.67
N ASP A 189 16.91 -7.33 -4.18
CA ASP A 189 16.89 -8.12 -5.41
C ASP A 189 16.18 -9.46 -5.21
N GLU A 190 16.49 -10.16 -4.11
CA GLU A 190 15.84 -11.43 -3.77
C GLU A 190 14.34 -11.26 -3.53
N VAL A 191 13.93 -10.19 -2.80
CA VAL A 191 12.52 -9.87 -2.60
C VAL A 191 11.85 -9.51 -3.94
N GLY A 192 12.53 -8.75 -4.79
CA GLY A 192 12.04 -8.39 -6.12
C GLY A 192 11.81 -9.61 -7.00
N THR A 193 12.72 -10.58 -6.98
CA THR A 193 12.56 -11.83 -7.72
C THR A 193 11.34 -12.61 -7.26
N ARG A 194 11.17 -12.82 -5.95
CA ARG A 194 9.99 -13.50 -5.38
C ARG A 194 8.68 -12.76 -5.72
N LEU A 195 8.71 -11.42 -5.69
CA LEU A 195 7.54 -10.61 -6.04
C LEU A 195 7.15 -10.78 -7.50
N VAL A 196 8.11 -10.71 -8.42
CA VAL A 196 7.87 -10.90 -9.86
C VAL A 196 7.31 -12.29 -10.14
N GLU A 197 7.89 -13.34 -9.58
CA GLU A 197 7.41 -14.72 -9.70
C GLU A 197 5.97 -14.86 -9.23
N LEU A 198 5.63 -14.27 -8.08
CA LEU A 198 4.27 -14.27 -7.53
C LEU A 198 3.30 -13.55 -8.47
N VAL A 199 3.65 -12.35 -8.93
CA VAL A 199 2.80 -11.54 -9.81
C VAL A 199 2.59 -12.23 -11.16
N GLU A 200 3.66 -12.78 -11.76
CA GLU A 200 3.59 -13.52 -13.01
C GLU A 200 2.70 -14.77 -12.88
N ALA A 201 2.81 -15.50 -11.77
CA ALA A 201 2.00 -16.69 -11.51
C ALA A 201 0.50 -16.34 -11.32
N ARG A 202 0.18 -15.18 -10.77
CA ARG A 202 -1.21 -14.77 -10.48
C ARG A 202 -1.88 -14.01 -11.61
N LEU A 203 -1.16 -13.16 -12.31
CA LEU A 203 -1.72 -12.22 -13.29
C LEU A 203 -1.22 -12.44 -14.72
N GLY A 204 -0.24 -13.33 -14.89
CA GLY A 204 0.45 -13.52 -16.15
C GLY A 204 1.51 -12.46 -16.43
N ARG A 205 2.20 -12.63 -17.54
CA ARG A 205 3.26 -11.72 -17.98
C ARG A 205 2.68 -10.46 -18.61
N PRO A 206 3.24 -9.28 -18.34
CA PRO A 206 2.88 -8.07 -19.07
C PRO A 206 3.10 -8.27 -20.58
N SER A 207 2.27 -7.61 -21.37
CA SER A 207 2.38 -7.61 -22.81
C SER A 207 2.21 -6.18 -23.32
N PRO A 208 2.74 -5.86 -24.51
CA PRO A 208 2.52 -4.56 -25.14
C PRO A 208 1.02 -4.25 -25.29
N PRO A 209 0.63 -2.97 -25.16
CA PRO A 209 -0.75 -2.52 -25.31
C PRO A 209 -1.32 -2.75 -26.71
#